data_ada9879ad0c0b1980d1f54314d0628d6
#
_entry.id   ada9879ad0c0b1980d1f54314d0628d6
#
_cell.length_a   1.000
_cell.length_b   1.000
_cell.length_c   1.000
_cell.angle_alpha   90.00
_cell.angle_beta   90.00
_cell.angle_gamma   90.00
#
_symmetry.space_group_name_H-M   'P 1'
#
loop_
_entity.id
_entity.type
_entity.pdbx_description
1 polymer ?
#
loop_
_entity_poly.entity_id
_entity_poly.type
_entity_poly.pdbx_seq_one_letter_code
_entity_poly.pdbx_strand_id
1 'polypeptide(L)'
;FFADFTGSGTPADFTYLEPLRAPDLTWTLGLTYEWEAGPGLAYVRASAHHIGEHHTSQLNSPTTFNKEQTLVDLSMNYELNNTVFAFFAKNITEEDGFTVGYDVFAGAAWTYAMARKPRTWGISITQTF
;
A
#
# COMPACT_ATOMS: atom_id res chain seq x y z
N PHE A 1 7.16 -23.24 -17.21
CA PHE A 1 5.78 -23.74 -17.11
C PHE A 1 5.05 -23.41 -18.41
N PHE A 2 4.57 -24.42 -19.09
CA PHE A 2 3.84 -24.27 -20.35
C PHE A 2 2.37 -24.57 -20.11
N ALA A 3 1.49 -23.66 -20.48
CA ALA A 3 0.04 -23.86 -20.39
C ALA A 3 -0.63 -23.29 -21.65
N ASP A 4 -1.64 -23.98 -22.14
CA ASP A 4 -2.49 -23.46 -23.22
C ASP A 4 -3.67 -22.70 -22.62
N PHE A 5 -3.50 -21.39 -22.47
CA PHE A 5 -4.58 -20.49 -22.01
C PHE A 5 -5.48 -19.99 -23.14
N THR A 6 -5.14 -20.29 -24.38
CA THR A 6 -5.88 -19.82 -25.55
C THR A 6 -6.86 -20.84 -26.09
N GLY A 7 -6.77 -22.09 -25.63
CA GLY A 7 -7.54 -23.21 -26.16
C GLY A 7 -7.12 -23.60 -27.60
N SER A 8 -5.96 -23.11 -28.07
CA SER A 8 -5.44 -23.40 -29.41
C SER A 8 -4.79 -24.77 -29.52
N GLY A 9 -4.58 -25.46 -28.39
CA GLY A 9 -3.83 -26.72 -28.31
C GLY A 9 -2.32 -26.52 -28.43
N THR A 10 -1.83 -25.29 -28.49
CA THR A 10 -0.39 -24.97 -28.56
C THR A 10 0.06 -24.42 -27.20
N PRO A 11 0.97 -25.09 -26.50
CA PRO A 11 1.52 -24.56 -25.26
C PRO A 11 2.22 -23.22 -25.47
N ALA A 12 1.87 -22.22 -24.65
CA ALA A 12 2.54 -20.95 -24.66
C ALA A 12 3.67 -20.91 -23.60
N ASP A 13 4.79 -20.30 -23.93
CA ASP A 13 5.91 -20.10 -23.01
C ASP A 13 5.70 -18.80 -22.24
N PHE A 14 5.52 -18.90 -20.94
CA PHE A 14 5.37 -17.77 -20.01
C PHE A 14 6.57 -17.61 -19.08
N THR A 15 7.71 -18.23 -19.38
CA THR A 15 8.91 -18.16 -18.53
C THR A 15 9.53 -16.78 -18.49
N TYR A 16 9.18 -15.90 -19.42
CA TYR A 16 9.61 -14.50 -19.48
C TYR A 16 8.81 -13.58 -18.56
N LEU A 17 7.69 -14.05 -17.99
CA LEU A 17 6.87 -13.22 -17.13
C LEU A 17 7.48 -13.12 -15.72
N GLU A 18 7.48 -11.92 -15.19
CA GLU A 18 7.87 -11.67 -13.81
C GLU A 18 6.82 -12.20 -12.82
N PRO A 19 7.25 -12.66 -11.65
CA PRO A 19 6.32 -13.12 -10.63
C PRO A 19 5.36 -12.00 -10.20
N LEU A 20 4.10 -12.37 -10.08
CA LEU A 20 3.06 -11.48 -9.63
C LEU A 20 3.33 -10.97 -8.20
N ARG A 21 3.24 -9.65 -7.98
CA ARG A 21 3.41 -9.00 -6.67
C ARG A 21 4.72 -9.34 -5.97
N ALA A 22 5.77 -9.50 -6.71
CA ALA A 22 7.11 -9.80 -6.22
C ALA A 22 8.05 -8.62 -6.50
N PRO A 23 7.98 -7.54 -5.73
CA PRO A 23 8.91 -6.43 -5.87
C PRO A 23 10.33 -6.87 -5.46
N ASP A 24 11.34 -6.35 -6.13
CA ASP A 24 12.74 -6.69 -5.84
C ASP A 24 13.19 -6.23 -4.46
N LEU A 25 12.61 -5.14 -3.98
CA LEU A 25 12.94 -4.57 -2.67
C LEU A 25 11.69 -4.11 -1.94
N THR A 26 11.58 -4.51 -0.68
CA THR A 26 10.64 -3.93 0.28
C THR A 26 11.37 -3.65 1.58
N TRP A 27 11.05 -2.50 2.20
CA TRP A 27 11.51 -2.22 3.56
C TRP A 27 10.46 -1.43 4.32
N THR A 28 10.52 -1.51 5.63
CA THR A 28 9.67 -0.75 6.53
C THR A 28 10.53 -0.15 7.63
N LEU A 29 10.37 1.13 7.86
CA LEU A 29 10.99 1.87 8.94
C LEU A 29 9.90 2.46 9.83
N GLY A 30 10.06 2.34 11.15
CA GLY A 30 9.15 2.94 12.13
C GLY A 30 9.93 3.66 13.21
N LEU A 31 9.48 4.86 13.56
CA LEU A 31 9.99 5.65 14.67
C LEU A 31 8.84 6.02 15.59
N THR A 32 9.04 5.83 16.89
CA THR A 32 8.11 6.30 17.91
C THR A 32 8.91 7.13 18.92
N TYR A 33 8.38 8.30 19.25
CA TYR A 33 8.93 9.18 20.27
C TYR A 33 7.83 9.56 21.25
N GLU A 34 8.13 9.43 22.52
CA GLU A 34 7.22 9.70 23.63
C GLU A 34 7.85 10.70 24.60
N TRP A 35 7.06 11.62 25.11
CA TRP A 35 7.51 12.63 26.06
C TRP A 35 6.36 13.09 26.96
N GLU A 36 6.70 13.55 28.16
CA GLU A 36 5.77 14.24 29.03
C GLU A 36 5.49 15.65 28.48
N ALA A 37 4.25 15.99 28.25
CA ALA A 37 3.79 17.27 27.73
C ALA A 37 2.83 17.94 28.73
N GLY A 38 3.40 18.72 29.63
CA GLY A 38 2.63 19.34 30.74
C GLY A 38 2.02 18.27 31.66
N PRO A 39 0.70 18.25 31.90
CA PRO A 39 0.05 17.27 32.76
C PRO A 39 -0.24 15.92 32.06
N GLY A 40 0.09 15.77 30.79
CA GLY A 40 -0.22 14.60 29.97
C GLY A 40 0.99 13.98 29.32
N LEU A 41 0.75 12.88 28.63
CA LEU A 41 1.73 12.11 27.88
C LEU A 41 1.46 12.30 26.38
N ALA A 42 2.49 12.69 25.65
CA ALA A 42 2.41 12.83 24.20
C ALA A 42 3.31 11.78 23.54
N TYR A 43 2.84 11.22 22.44
CA TYR A 43 3.68 10.39 21.57
C TYR A 43 3.36 10.61 20.11
N VAL A 44 4.41 10.56 19.31
CA VAL A 44 4.35 10.63 17.86
C VAL A 44 4.95 9.35 17.28
N ARG A 45 4.31 8.84 16.25
CA ARG A 45 4.81 7.71 15.47
C ARG A 45 4.82 8.08 14.01
N ALA A 46 5.98 7.92 13.38
CA ALA A 46 6.14 7.99 11.95
C ALA A 46 6.51 6.61 11.41
N SER A 47 5.99 6.23 10.28
CA SER A 47 6.37 5.01 9.58
C SER A 47 6.52 5.28 8.08
N ALA A 48 7.53 4.65 7.48
CA ALA A 48 7.75 4.65 6.05
C ALA A 48 7.76 3.20 5.57
N HIS A 49 7.03 2.93 4.49
CA HIS A 49 6.98 1.63 3.86
C HIS A 49 7.28 1.78 2.37
N HIS A 50 8.38 1.17 1.95
CA HIS A 50 8.81 1.15 0.56
C HIS A 50 8.46 -0.17 -0.09
N ILE A 51 7.96 -0.09 -1.30
CA ILE A 51 7.65 -1.23 -2.17
C ILE A 51 8.27 -0.92 -3.53
N GLY A 52 9.17 -1.76 -3.99
CA GLY A 52 9.74 -1.69 -5.33
C GLY A 52 8.71 -1.89 -6.42
N GLU A 53 9.09 -1.61 -7.64
CA GLU A 53 8.22 -1.82 -8.79
C GLU A 53 7.79 -3.28 -8.92
N HIS A 54 6.58 -3.51 -9.38
CA HIS A 54 6.04 -4.86 -9.55
C HIS A 54 4.78 -4.89 -10.39
N HIS A 55 4.52 -6.02 -11.01
CA HIS A 55 3.27 -6.27 -11.71
C HIS A 55 2.17 -6.75 -10.76
N THR A 56 0.95 -6.24 -10.93
CA THR A 56 -0.23 -6.69 -10.18
C THR A 56 -1.13 -7.64 -10.96
N SER A 57 -0.88 -7.80 -12.26
CA SER A 57 -1.55 -8.75 -13.17
C SER A 57 -0.62 -9.86 -13.59
N GLN A 58 -1.16 -11.06 -13.79
CA GLN A 58 -0.40 -12.26 -14.18
C GLN A 58 0.31 -12.15 -15.54
N LEU A 59 -0.22 -11.33 -16.45
CA LEU A 59 0.34 -11.15 -17.79
C LEU A 59 1.32 -9.99 -17.89
N ASN A 60 1.81 -9.47 -16.77
CA ASN A 60 2.73 -8.32 -16.73
C ASN A 60 2.25 -7.12 -17.56
N SER A 61 0.94 -6.84 -17.50
CA SER A 61 0.32 -5.78 -18.25
C SER A 61 0.82 -4.40 -17.81
N PRO A 62 1.19 -3.50 -18.74
CA PRO A 62 1.56 -2.13 -18.41
C PRO A 62 0.46 -1.35 -17.69
N THR A 63 -0.81 -1.69 -17.93
CA THR A 63 -1.96 -1.02 -17.32
C THR A 63 -2.14 -1.33 -15.83
N THR A 64 -1.46 -2.36 -15.34
CA THR A 64 -1.53 -2.81 -13.94
C THR A 64 -0.14 -2.88 -13.30
N PHE A 65 0.83 -2.19 -13.89
CA PHE A 65 2.18 -2.06 -13.36
C PHE A 65 2.22 -0.98 -12.27
N ASN A 66 2.79 -1.32 -11.13
CA ASN A 66 3.11 -0.38 -10.08
C ASN A 66 4.58 0.04 -10.17
N LYS A 67 4.83 1.33 -10.24
CA LYS A 67 6.17 1.89 -10.01
C LYS A 67 6.56 1.71 -8.55
N GLU A 68 7.82 1.89 -8.25
CA GLU A 68 8.28 1.95 -6.85
C GLU A 68 7.53 3.04 -6.07
N GLN A 69 7.25 2.79 -4.81
CA GLN A 69 6.45 3.66 -3.96
C GLN A 69 7.01 3.69 -2.53
N THR A 70 6.96 4.87 -1.91
CA THR A 70 7.32 5.03 -0.51
C THR A 70 6.19 5.72 0.24
N LEU A 71 5.37 4.94 0.92
CA LEU A 71 4.27 5.45 1.72
C LEU A 71 4.77 5.90 3.09
N VAL A 72 4.39 7.10 3.46
CA VAL A 72 4.70 7.65 4.79
C VAL A 72 3.40 7.91 5.54
N ASP A 73 3.34 7.37 6.76
CA ASP A 73 2.24 7.59 7.69
C ASP A 73 2.75 8.29 8.94
N LEU A 74 1.92 9.15 9.52
CA LEU A 74 2.17 9.86 10.77
C LEU A 74 0.96 9.72 11.70
N SER A 75 1.23 9.50 12.98
CA SER A 75 0.22 9.63 14.03
C SER A 75 0.80 10.35 15.23
N MET A 76 -0.04 11.14 15.90
CA MET A 76 0.29 11.84 17.12
C MET A 76 -0.86 11.65 18.11
N ASN A 77 -0.53 11.37 19.34
CA ASN A 77 -1.52 11.18 20.41
C ASN A 77 -1.08 11.99 21.62
N TYR A 78 -2.08 12.50 22.34
CA TYR A 78 -1.89 13.19 23.61
C TYR A 78 -2.89 12.62 24.63
N GLU A 79 -2.39 12.04 25.68
CA GLU A 79 -3.18 11.46 26.77
C GLU A 79 -3.21 12.41 27.95
N LEU A 80 -4.40 12.82 28.33
CA LEU A 80 -4.63 13.68 29.48
C LEU A 80 -5.74 13.08 30.35
N ASN A 81 -5.37 12.59 31.52
CA ASN A 81 -6.27 11.86 32.42
C ASN A 81 -6.99 10.71 31.69
N ASN A 82 -8.32 10.81 31.56
CA ASN A 82 -9.16 9.80 30.90
C ASN A 82 -9.47 10.16 29.42
N THR A 83 -8.77 11.14 28.85
CA THR A 83 -9.03 11.62 27.49
C THR A 83 -7.81 11.44 26.61
N VAL A 84 -8.00 10.88 25.44
CA VAL A 84 -6.97 10.74 24.39
C VAL A 84 -7.37 11.59 23.19
N PHE A 85 -6.49 12.50 22.81
CA PHE A 85 -6.57 13.26 21.57
C PHE A 85 -5.65 12.61 20.56
N ALA A 86 -6.16 12.23 19.41
CA ALA A 86 -5.35 11.61 18.37
C ALA A 86 -5.49 12.34 17.05
N PHE A 87 -4.35 12.47 16.34
CA PHE A 87 -4.26 12.92 14.97
C PHE A 87 -3.59 11.83 14.15
N PHE A 88 -4.03 11.61 12.93
CA PHE A 88 -3.35 10.73 11.98
C PHE A 88 -3.34 11.33 10.57
N ALA A 89 -2.29 11.01 9.85
CA ALA A 89 -2.16 11.26 8.42
C ALA A 89 -1.56 10.03 7.75
N LYS A 90 -2.22 9.51 6.73
CA LYS A 90 -1.80 8.32 5.97
C LYS A 90 -1.50 8.70 4.54
N ASN A 91 -0.52 8.03 3.96
CA ASN A 91 -0.05 8.29 2.61
C ASN A 91 0.29 9.78 2.40
N ILE A 92 1.12 10.34 3.29
CA ILE A 92 1.51 11.78 3.26
C ILE A 92 2.25 12.11 1.96
N THR A 93 2.98 11.15 1.43
CA THR A 93 3.73 11.23 0.17
C THR A 93 2.84 11.30 -1.07
N GLU A 94 1.54 11.05 -0.93
CA GLU A 94 0.57 11.00 -2.04
C GLU A 94 0.95 9.99 -3.13
N GLU A 95 1.48 8.85 -2.70
CA GLU A 95 1.81 7.78 -3.63
C GLU A 95 0.55 7.18 -4.26
N ASP A 96 0.52 7.19 -5.58
CA ASP A 96 -0.51 6.57 -6.38
C ASP A 96 -0.11 5.13 -6.76
N GLY A 97 -1.09 4.29 -7.03
CA GLY A 97 -0.84 2.93 -7.48
C GLY A 97 -2.05 2.03 -7.33
N PHE A 98 -1.84 0.76 -7.63
CA PHE A 98 -2.90 -0.24 -7.58
C PHE A 98 -2.64 -1.21 -6.41
N THR A 99 -3.67 -1.51 -5.64
CA THR A 99 -3.65 -2.57 -4.63
C THR A 99 -3.94 -3.93 -5.25
N VAL A 100 -4.76 -3.95 -6.29
CA VAL A 100 -5.10 -5.13 -7.09
C VAL A 100 -5.20 -4.70 -8.55
N GLY A 101 -4.71 -5.55 -9.44
CA GLY A 101 -4.88 -5.39 -10.88
C GLY A 101 -5.18 -6.73 -11.53
N TYR A 102 -6.11 -6.72 -12.47
CA TYR A 102 -6.48 -7.86 -13.28
C TYR A 102 -6.58 -7.40 -14.73
N ASP A 103 -5.73 -7.97 -15.57
CA ASP A 103 -5.80 -7.76 -17.00
C ASP A 103 -6.19 -9.06 -17.69
N VAL A 104 -7.39 -9.10 -18.16
CA VAL A 104 -7.97 -10.21 -18.94
C VAL A 104 -8.44 -9.73 -20.31
N PHE A 105 -7.86 -8.63 -20.80
CA PHE A 105 -8.25 -7.99 -22.05
C PHE A 105 -8.20 -8.95 -23.24
N ALA A 106 -7.17 -9.77 -23.34
CA ALA A 106 -7.00 -10.73 -24.42
C ALA A 106 -8.12 -11.81 -24.49
N GLY A 107 -8.72 -12.15 -23.33
CA GLY A 107 -9.77 -13.19 -23.28
C GLY A 107 -11.19 -12.64 -23.10
N ALA A 108 -11.34 -11.51 -22.43
CA ALA A 108 -12.64 -10.99 -22.01
C ALA A 108 -12.85 -9.50 -22.32
N ALA A 109 -11.88 -8.85 -22.98
CA ALA A 109 -11.90 -7.45 -23.39
C ALA A 109 -12.13 -6.45 -22.24
N TRP A 110 -11.64 -6.75 -21.02
CA TRP A 110 -11.69 -5.83 -19.88
C TRP A 110 -10.44 -5.91 -19.02
N THR A 111 -10.14 -4.81 -18.35
CA THR A 111 -9.09 -4.67 -17.35
C THR A 111 -9.71 -4.05 -16.11
N TYR A 112 -9.35 -4.56 -14.94
CA TYR A 112 -9.78 -4.05 -13.65
C TYR A 112 -8.57 -3.69 -12.80
N ALA A 113 -8.63 -2.54 -12.15
CA ALA A 113 -7.65 -2.15 -11.16
C ALA A 113 -8.32 -1.43 -9.99
N MET A 114 -7.89 -1.73 -8.79
CA MET A 114 -8.31 -1.05 -7.57
C MET A 114 -7.22 -0.08 -7.17
N ALA A 115 -7.51 1.21 -7.21
CA ALA A 115 -6.59 2.26 -6.82
C ALA A 115 -6.26 2.18 -5.31
N ARG A 116 -5.06 2.60 -4.95
CA ARG A 116 -4.65 2.83 -3.58
C ARG A 116 -5.46 3.98 -2.97
N LYS A 117 -5.67 3.94 -1.66
CA LYS A 117 -6.28 5.06 -0.94
C LYS A 117 -5.40 6.30 -1.04
N PRO A 118 -5.97 7.46 -1.38
CA PRO A 118 -5.24 8.72 -1.42
C PRO A 118 -4.79 9.15 -0.01
N ARG A 119 -4.04 10.24 0.06
CA ARG A 119 -3.73 10.87 1.35
C ARG A 119 -5.00 11.09 2.17
N THR A 120 -4.97 10.63 3.40
CA THR A 120 -6.10 10.70 4.33
C THR A 120 -5.58 11.17 5.68
N TRP A 121 -6.27 12.12 6.30
CA TRP A 121 -5.96 12.56 7.64
C TRP A 121 -7.23 12.73 8.47
N GLY A 122 -7.08 12.71 9.75
CA GLY A 122 -8.19 12.86 10.67
C GLY A 122 -7.75 13.09 12.10
N ILE A 123 -8.72 13.48 12.91
CA ILE A 123 -8.59 13.63 14.35
C ILE A 123 -9.64 12.79 15.05
N SER A 124 -9.30 12.31 16.23
CA SER A 124 -10.27 11.66 17.12
C SER A 124 -10.04 12.09 18.57
N ILE A 125 -11.11 12.08 19.35
CA ILE A 125 -11.10 12.32 20.79
C ILE A 125 -11.82 11.14 21.42
N THR A 126 -11.12 10.45 22.31
CA THR A 126 -11.68 9.31 23.05
C THR A 126 -11.68 9.62 24.54
N GLN A 127 -12.82 9.51 25.18
CA GLN A 127 -12.96 9.68 26.62
C GLN A 127 -13.45 8.39 27.27
N THR A 128 -12.74 7.98 28.33
CA THR A 128 -13.14 6.85 29.16
C THR A 128 -13.81 7.38 30.43
N PHE A 129 -14.93 6.80 30.83
CA PHE A 129 -15.72 7.20 32.01
C PHE A 129 -15.53 6.23 33.15
#